data_5165e5263c12b61ef4c70505c88b09e1
#
_entry.id   5165e5263c12b61ef4c70505c88b09e1
#
_cell.length_a   1.000
_cell.length_b   1.000
_cell.length_c   1.000
_cell.angle_alpha   90.00
_cell.angle_beta   90.00
_cell.angle_gamma   90.00
#
_symmetry.space_group_name_H-M   'P 1'
#
loop_
_entity.id
_entity.type
_entity.pdbx_description
1 polymer ?
#
loop_
_entity_poly.entity_id
_entity_poly.type
_entity_poly.pdbx_seq_one_letter_code
_entity_poly.pdbx_strand_id
1 'polypeptide(L)'
;AFYMAGRLYGFDFTPVPAGSVPGFHPDVEVFEVTNKSDGSHVGLFYSDDFSRAGKRSGAWATTYRSYSTYDGVKNVLSSNNNNFTKAEGGEPILISLDDAQTLFHEFGHALHSLSAAYTYPSLGGTPRDYVEYPSQVHEHWVLSRPILDGFMKHVETGQPMPQSLVDKIEASGTFNQGYDTVSYLSSALVDMDLHTQAVPPTDIDAFERASLARLGMPREIVMRHRLPQFNHLFTSDAYSAGYYSYLWSEVMDADTWAYFEESGDVFNPAIA
;
A
#
# COMPACT_ATOMS: atom_id res chain seq x y z
N ALA A 1 -6.97 2.82 9.70
CA ALA A 1 -6.09 1.65 9.58
C ALA A 1 -6.13 0.78 10.86
N PHE A 2 -5.71 1.26 12.03
CA PHE A 2 -5.66 0.45 13.29
C PHE A 2 -7.00 -0.13 13.72
N TYR A 3 -8.10 0.64 13.58
CA TYR A 3 -9.45 0.12 13.84
C TYR A 3 -9.78 -1.09 12.97
N MET A 4 -9.45 -1.03 11.68
CA MET A 4 -9.63 -2.13 10.74
C MET A 4 -8.83 -3.36 11.17
N ALA A 5 -7.53 -3.21 11.43
CA ALA A 5 -6.67 -4.30 11.89
C ALA A 5 -7.17 -4.93 13.20
N GLY A 6 -7.65 -4.09 14.11
CA GLY A 6 -8.21 -4.56 15.37
C GLY A 6 -9.51 -5.34 15.22
N ARG A 7 -10.31 -5.06 14.19
CA ARG A 7 -11.56 -5.77 13.89
C ARG A 7 -11.32 -7.08 13.15
N LEU A 8 -10.42 -7.08 12.16
CA LEU A 8 -10.16 -8.21 11.28
C LEU A 8 -9.20 -9.22 11.90
N TYR A 9 -8.08 -8.72 12.42
CA TYR A 9 -6.95 -9.58 12.83
C TYR A 9 -6.75 -9.63 14.35
N GLY A 10 -7.53 -8.87 15.12
CA GLY A 10 -7.40 -8.85 16.57
C GLY A 10 -6.11 -8.20 17.07
N PHE A 11 -5.54 -7.24 16.34
CA PHE A 11 -4.36 -6.49 16.77
C PHE A 11 -4.73 -5.22 17.53
N ASP A 12 -3.95 -4.91 18.56
CA ASP A 12 -3.93 -3.62 19.24
C ASP A 12 -2.62 -2.88 18.92
N PHE A 13 -2.73 -1.56 18.73
CA PHE A 13 -1.60 -0.66 18.45
C PHE A 13 -1.51 0.36 19.57
N THR A 14 -0.50 0.24 20.42
CA THR A 14 -0.27 1.13 21.55
C THR A 14 0.91 2.04 21.28
N PRO A 15 0.75 3.38 21.35
CA PRO A 15 1.86 4.30 21.14
C PRO A 15 3.00 4.01 22.13
N VAL A 16 4.22 3.89 21.62
CA VAL A 16 5.41 3.76 22.46
C VAL A 16 5.88 5.16 22.86
N PRO A 17 6.17 5.41 24.16
CA PRO A 17 6.63 6.73 24.59
C PRO A 17 7.86 7.19 23.83
N ALA A 18 7.91 8.46 23.47
CA ALA A 18 9.01 9.05 22.72
C ALA A 18 10.35 8.80 23.43
N GLY A 19 11.34 8.32 22.69
CA GLY A 19 12.70 8.04 23.19
C GLY A 19 12.86 6.69 23.89
N SER A 20 11.80 5.88 24.08
CA SER A 20 11.94 4.53 24.67
C SER A 20 12.44 3.49 23.66
N VAL A 21 12.24 3.74 22.37
CA VAL A 21 12.86 2.96 21.27
C VAL A 21 13.52 3.92 20.28
N PRO A 22 14.57 3.49 19.57
CA PRO A 22 15.19 4.31 18.54
C PRO A 22 14.22 4.59 17.40
N GLY A 23 13.97 5.87 17.06
CA GLY A 23 13.32 6.33 15.85
C GLY A 23 14.36 6.90 14.90
N PHE A 24 14.14 6.79 13.60
CA PHE A 24 15.07 7.31 12.59
C PHE A 24 14.77 8.77 12.19
N HIS A 25 13.66 9.33 12.66
CA HIS A 25 13.31 10.75 12.52
C HIS A 25 12.33 11.17 13.64
N PRO A 26 12.34 12.45 14.08
CA PRO A 26 11.44 12.94 15.14
C PRO A 26 9.94 12.85 14.81
N ASP A 27 9.59 12.86 13.54
CA ASP A 27 8.19 12.74 13.09
C ASP A 27 7.69 11.28 13.00
N VAL A 28 8.55 10.31 13.25
CA VAL A 28 8.17 8.89 13.23
C VAL A 28 7.51 8.52 14.54
N GLU A 29 6.28 8.04 14.46
CA GLU A 29 5.58 7.46 15.59
C GLU A 29 5.82 5.95 15.63
N VAL A 30 5.99 5.40 16.82
CA VAL A 30 6.21 3.96 17.02
C VAL A 30 5.08 3.39 17.84
N PHE A 31 4.55 2.26 17.40
CA PHE A 31 3.48 1.54 18.06
C PHE A 31 3.93 0.12 18.41
N GLU A 32 3.67 -0.28 19.66
CA GLU A 32 3.71 -1.68 20.02
C GLU A 32 2.46 -2.38 19.49
N VAL A 33 2.65 -3.51 18.81
CA VAL A 33 1.55 -4.33 18.29
C VAL A 33 1.43 -5.57 19.15
N THR A 34 0.23 -5.80 19.68
CA THR A 34 -0.10 -6.95 20.52
C THR A 34 -1.37 -7.65 20.04
N ASN A 35 -1.50 -8.93 20.37
CA ASN A 35 -2.74 -9.68 20.15
C ASN A 35 -3.78 -9.31 21.23
N LYS A 36 -4.98 -8.92 20.85
CA LYS A 36 -6.09 -8.62 21.76
C LYS A 36 -6.50 -9.80 22.63
N SER A 37 -6.36 -11.01 22.09
CA SER A 37 -6.84 -12.22 22.75
C SER A 37 -6.08 -12.57 24.03
N ASP A 38 -4.76 -12.30 24.05
CA ASP A 38 -3.88 -12.73 25.14
C ASP A 38 -2.81 -11.69 25.54
N GLY A 39 -2.78 -10.54 24.85
CA GLY A 39 -1.80 -9.48 25.08
C GLY A 39 -0.38 -9.83 24.62
N SER A 40 -0.19 -10.94 23.89
CA SER A 40 1.13 -11.33 23.42
C SER A 40 1.71 -10.32 22.44
N HIS A 41 3.01 -10.04 22.54
CA HIS A 41 3.73 -9.11 21.68
C HIS A 41 3.93 -9.67 20.29
N VAL A 42 3.47 -8.95 19.28
CA VAL A 42 3.61 -9.27 17.84
C VAL A 42 4.82 -8.60 17.23
N GLY A 43 5.02 -7.30 17.50
CA GLY A 43 6.11 -6.54 16.92
C GLY A 43 6.02 -5.04 17.20
N LEU A 44 6.87 -4.28 16.49
CA LEU A 44 6.79 -2.82 16.46
C LEU A 44 6.43 -2.35 15.05
N PHE A 45 5.54 -1.38 15.00
CA PHE A 45 5.12 -0.68 13.79
C PHE A 45 5.56 0.78 13.85
N TYR A 46 6.28 1.23 12.82
CA TYR A 46 6.76 2.59 12.67
C TYR A 46 5.93 3.30 11.60
N SER A 47 5.30 4.42 11.96
CA SER A 47 4.51 5.28 11.04
C SER A 47 5.34 6.50 10.70
N ASP A 48 5.77 6.60 9.45
CA ASP A 48 6.55 7.70 8.90
C ASP A 48 5.75 8.41 7.79
N ASP A 49 4.82 9.26 8.19
CA ASP A 49 3.75 9.71 7.30
C ASP A 49 4.08 10.98 6.50
N PHE A 50 5.06 11.78 6.95
CA PHE A 50 5.25 13.11 6.38
C PHE A 50 6.45 13.21 5.42
N SER A 51 6.27 14.04 4.38
CA SER A 51 7.34 14.42 3.47
C SER A 51 8.39 15.28 4.17
N ARG A 52 9.64 15.12 3.77
CA ARG A 52 10.78 15.93 4.25
C ARG A 52 11.96 15.84 3.29
N ALA A 53 12.93 16.72 3.46
CA ALA A 53 14.17 16.69 2.70
C ALA A 53 14.91 15.36 2.91
N GLY A 54 15.36 14.74 1.81
CA GLY A 54 16.08 13.46 1.82
C GLY A 54 15.20 12.21 1.86
N LYS A 55 13.89 12.33 2.09
CA LYS A 55 12.95 11.21 1.97
C LYS A 55 12.60 10.98 0.50
N ARG A 56 12.55 9.71 0.07
CA ARG A 56 12.11 9.36 -1.29
C ARG A 56 10.65 9.75 -1.50
N SER A 57 10.27 10.07 -2.74
CA SER A 57 8.88 10.28 -3.13
C SER A 57 8.10 8.95 -3.21
N GLY A 58 6.78 9.03 -3.29
CA GLY A 58 5.87 7.90 -3.25
C GLY A 58 5.63 7.37 -1.84
N ALA A 59 5.05 6.20 -1.73
CA ALA A 59 4.85 5.49 -0.48
C ALA A 59 5.51 4.11 -0.55
N TRP A 60 5.83 3.53 0.59
CA TRP A 60 6.39 2.17 0.66
C TRP A 60 6.31 1.60 2.07
N ALA A 61 6.16 0.30 2.17
CA ALA A 61 6.35 -0.46 3.41
C ALA A 61 7.76 -1.06 3.48
N THR A 62 8.28 -1.23 4.70
CA THR A 62 9.56 -1.92 4.93
C THR A 62 9.44 -2.87 6.11
N THR A 63 9.90 -4.09 5.94
CA THR A 63 10.08 -5.04 7.05
C THR A 63 11.57 -5.10 7.40
N TYR A 64 11.94 -4.46 8.51
CA TYR A 64 13.33 -4.45 9.00
C TYR A 64 13.74 -5.76 9.67
N ARG A 65 12.76 -6.44 10.26
CA ARG A 65 12.95 -7.75 10.85
C ARG A 65 11.68 -8.57 10.64
N SER A 66 11.82 -9.69 9.94
CA SER A 66 10.75 -10.65 9.73
C SER A 66 10.57 -11.54 10.97
N TYR A 67 9.34 -12.06 11.13
CA TYR A 67 9.06 -13.06 12.15
C TYR A 67 9.90 -14.33 11.93
N SER A 68 10.31 -14.98 12.99
CA SER A 68 10.95 -16.31 12.95
C SER A 68 11.00 -16.94 14.33
N THR A 69 10.89 -18.25 14.39
CA THR A 69 11.11 -19.02 15.62
C THR A 69 12.28 -20.01 15.52
N TYR A 70 13.01 -20.03 14.40
CA TYR A 70 14.08 -20.97 14.15
C TYR A 70 15.24 -20.88 15.16
N ASP A 71 15.60 -19.65 15.56
CA ASP A 71 16.68 -19.37 16.53
C ASP A 71 16.16 -18.41 17.60
N GLY A 72 15.19 -18.87 18.38
CA GLY A 72 14.42 -18.04 19.30
C GLY A 72 13.38 -17.16 18.60
N VAL A 73 12.42 -16.66 19.37
CA VAL A 73 11.36 -15.81 18.83
C VAL A 73 11.93 -14.45 18.39
N LYS A 74 11.73 -14.12 17.11
CA LYS A 74 12.02 -12.82 16.53
C LYS A 74 10.73 -12.19 16.08
N ASN A 75 10.29 -11.16 16.79
CA ASN A 75 9.07 -10.42 16.46
C ASN A 75 9.33 -9.40 15.33
N VAL A 76 8.27 -9.03 14.63
CA VAL A 76 8.33 -8.18 13.45
C VAL A 76 8.75 -6.75 13.81
N LEU A 77 9.57 -6.13 12.96
CA LEU A 77 9.79 -4.69 12.91
C LEU A 77 9.41 -4.23 11.50
N SER A 78 8.35 -3.44 11.40
CA SER A 78 7.81 -2.97 10.13
C SER A 78 7.56 -1.47 10.14
N SER A 79 7.62 -0.83 8.98
CA SER A 79 7.22 0.58 8.83
C SER A 79 6.36 0.80 7.60
N ASN A 80 5.48 1.80 7.71
CA ASN A 80 4.92 2.47 6.55
C ASN A 80 5.55 3.85 6.41
N ASN A 81 5.79 4.23 5.16
CA ASN A 81 6.42 5.50 4.81
C ASN A 81 5.58 6.19 3.75
N ASN A 82 5.02 7.33 4.10
CA ASN A 82 4.19 8.16 3.25
C ASN A 82 4.86 9.51 2.98
N ASN A 83 4.26 10.34 2.17
CA ASN A 83 4.74 11.69 1.88
C ASN A 83 3.62 12.73 1.99
N PHE A 84 2.80 12.63 3.04
CA PHE A 84 1.73 13.58 3.29
C PHE A 84 2.29 14.97 3.62
N THR A 85 1.53 15.98 3.25
CA THR A 85 1.90 17.37 3.58
C THR A 85 1.60 17.65 5.04
N LYS A 86 2.61 18.05 5.80
CA LYS A 86 2.44 18.45 7.20
C LYS A 86 1.74 19.82 7.28
N ALA A 87 0.72 19.90 8.12
CA ALA A 87 0.08 21.18 8.38
C ALA A 87 0.99 22.10 9.19
N GLU A 88 0.87 23.42 8.97
CA GLU A 88 1.58 24.44 9.74
C GLU A 88 0.71 24.96 10.88
N GLY A 89 1.36 25.51 11.92
CA GLY A 89 0.68 26.27 12.96
C GLY A 89 -0.34 25.53 13.82
N GLY A 90 -0.32 24.18 13.82
CA GLY A 90 -1.26 23.36 14.60
C GLY A 90 -2.62 23.16 13.93
N GLU A 91 -2.74 23.53 12.66
CA GLU A 91 -3.92 23.23 11.86
C GLU A 91 -4.11 21.71 11.67
N PRO A 92 -5.34 21.23 11.47
CA PRO A 92 -5.59 19.83 11.17
C PRO A 92 -4.87 19.38 9.91
N ILE A 93 -4.25 18.20 9.97
CA ILE A 93 -3.62 17.59 8.80
C ILE A 93 -4.72 16.94 7.98
N LEU A 94 -4.98 17.51 6.80
CA LEU A 94 -5.95 16.98 5.85
C LEU A 94 -5.22 16.23 4.74
N ILE A 95 -5.69 15.04 4.46
CA ILE A 95 -5.19 14.20 3.37
C ILE A 95 -6.30 13.98 2.34
N SER A 96 -5.92 13.73 1.09
CA SER A 96 -6.85 13.37 0.02
C SER A 96 -7.40 11.95 0.23
N LEU A 97 -8.43 11.59 -0.54
CA LEU A 97 -8.92 10.19 -0.56
C LEU A 97 -7.84 9.25 -1.10
N ASP A 98 -7.09 9.67 -2.10
CA ASP A 98 -5.95 8.93 -2.68
C ASP A 98 -4.85 8.69 -1.63
N ASP A 99 -4.50 9.70 -0.82
CA ASP A 99 -3.58 9.54 0.31
C ASP A 99 -4.13 8.54 1.34
N ALA A 100 -5.44 8.58 1.60
CA ALA A 100 -6.07 7.64 2.54
C ALA A 100 -6.04 6.19 1.99
N GLN A 101 -6.26 5.99 0.70
CA GLN A 101 -6.10 4.69 0.04
C GLN A 101 -4.65 4.21 0.12
N THR A 102 -3.69 5.08 -0.20
CA THR A 102 -2.26 4.81 -0.06
C THR A 102 -1.88 4.40 1.37
N LEU A 103 -2.40 5.10 2.38
CA LEU A 103 -2.20 4.74 3.79
C LEU A 103 -2.68 3.31 4.09
N PHE A 104 -3.85 2.93 3.60
CA PHE A 104 -4.38 1.58 3.80
C PHE A 104 -3.61 0.54 2.99
N HIS A 105 -3.18 0.88 1.78
CA HIS A 105 -2.32 0.06 0.93
C HIS A 105 -1.01 -0.32 1.67
N GLU A 106 -0.24 0.67 2.09
CA GLU A 106 1.03 0.44 2.79
C GLU A 106 0.80 -0.30 4.13
N PHE A 107 -0.30 0.00 4.81
CA PHE A 107 -0.66 -0.70 6.02
C PHE A 107 -1.03 -2.17 5.76
N GLY A 108 -1.58 -2.50 4.60
CA GLY A 108 -1.81 -3.88 4.16
C GLY A 108 -0.52 -4.69 4.07
N HIS A 109 0.56 -4.11 3.52
CA HIS A 109 1.88 -4.72 3.54
C HIS A 109 2.41 -4.94 4.97
N ALA A 110 2.24 -3.94 5.85
CA ALA A 110 2.64 -4.07 7.25
C ALA A 110 1.85 -5.17 7.96
N LEU A 111 0.53 -5.25 7.75
CA LEU A 111 -0.32 -6.31 8.31
C LEU A 111 0.10 -7.70 7.81
N HIS A 112 0.43 -7.84 6.54
CA HIS A 112 0.97 -9.09 5.99
C HIS A 112 2.22 -9.53 6.74
N SER A 113 3.15 -8.61 7.02
CA SER A 113 4.34 -8.89 7.81
C SER A 113 4.04 -9.20 9.27
N LEU A 114 3.15 -8.43 9.90
CA LEU A 114 2.77 -8.58 11.32
C LEU A 114 1.99 -9.88 11.58
N SER A 115 1.24 -10.37 10.60
CA SER A 115 0.50 -11.63 10.67
C SER A 115 1.36 -12.88 10.41
N ALA A 116 2.65 -12.69 10.10
CA ALA A 116 3.55 -13.81 9.79
C ALA A 116 3.76 -14.74 10.99
N ALA A 117 3.67 -16.05 10.76
CA ALA A 117 3.81 -17.09 11.78
C ALA A 117 4.56 -18.30 11.24
N TYR A 118 5.81 -18.13 10.83
CA TYR A 118 6.64 -19.22 10.28
C TYR A 118 7.88 -19.50 11.14
N THR A 119 8.35 -20.74 11.10
CA THR A 119 9.55 -21.15 11.83
C THR A 119 10.82 -20.71 11.09
N TYR A 120 10.87 -20.97 9.80
CA TYR A 120 12.07 -20.72 8.98
C TYR A 120 11.96 -19.42 8.21
N PRO A 121 12.92 -18.48 8.31
CA PRO A 121 12.87 -17.20 7.60
C PRO A 121 12.69 -17.33 6.09
N SER A 122 13.22 -18.39 5.48
CA SER A 122 13.11 -18.66 4.04
C SER A 122 11.68 -18.92 3.56
N LEU A 123 10.74 -19.22 4.47
CA LEU A 123 9.32 -19.41 4.13
C LEU A 123 8.54 -18.11 4.10
N GLY A 124 9.13 -17.00 4.56
CA GLY A 124 8.50 -15.68 4.57
C GLY A 124 8.59 -14.93 3.24
N GLY A 125 9.15 -15.54 2.21
CA GLY A 125 9.23 -14.93 0.87
C GLY A 125 7.87 -14.94 0.16
N THR A 126 7.43 -13.78 -0.30
CA THR A 126 6.20 -13.64 -1.10
C THR A 126 6.56 -13.59 -2.58
N PRO A 127 5.91 -14.39 -3.44
CA PRO A 127 6.05 -14.22 -4.90
C PRO A 127 5.78 -12.80 -5.32
N ARG A 128 6.57 -12.27 -6.26
CA ARG A 128 6.49 -10.85 -6.64
C ARG A 128 5.12 -10.45 -7.19
N ASP A 129 4.52 -11.30 -7.97
CA ASP A 129 3.18 -11.10 -8.55
C ASP A 129 2.02 -11.28 -7.57
N TYR A 130 2.31 -11.63 -6.33
CA TYR A 130 1.33 -11.72 -5.23
C TYR A 130 1.53 -10.64 -4.16
N VAL A 131 2.64 -9.91 -4.20
CA VAL A 131 3.04 -9.00 -3.11
C VAL A 131 2.07 -7.85 -2.91
N GLU A 132 1.38 -7.40 -3.96
CA GLU A 132 0.41 -6.30 -3.91
C GLU A 132 -1.01 -6.74 -3.51
N TYR A 133 -1.28 -8.03 -3.43
CA TYR A 133 -2.60 -8.52 -3.03
C TYR A 133 -3.00 -8.07 -1.61
N PRO A 134 -2.16 -8.27 -0.56
CA PRO A 134 -2.54 -7.82 0.79
C PRO A 134 -2.71 -6.30 0.87
N SER A 135 -1.92 -5.53 0.14
CA SER A 135 -2.03 -4.07 0.14
C SER A 135 -3.30 -3.59 -0.54
N GLN A 136 -3.58 -4.08 -1.74
CA GLN A 136 -4.75 -3.68 -2.53
C GLN A 136 -6.06 -4.06 -1.87
N VAL A 137 -6.19 -5.27 -1.33
CA VAL A 137 -7.44 -5.68 -0.67
C VAL A 137 -7.78 -4.77 0.52
N HIS A 138 -6.78 -4.23 1.23
CA HIS A 138 -7.03 -3.34 2.37
C HIS A 138 -7.51 -1.95 1.96
N GLU A 139 -7.29 -1.50 0.73
CA GLU A 139 -7.79 -0.22 0.21
C GLU A 139 -9.32 -0.13 0.23
N HIS A 140 -10.02 -1.25 0.02
CA HIS A 140 -11.49 -1.28 -0.02
C HIS A 140 -12.14 -0.80 1.28
N TRP A 141 -11.50 -1.03 2.44
CA TRP A 141 -12.05 -0.58 3.72
C TRP A 141 -12.14 0.94 3.87
N VAL A 142 -11.39 1.72 3.10
CA VAL A 142 -11.39 3.19 3.17
C VAL A 142 -12.81 3.75 3.01
N LEU A 143 -13.59 3.24 2.05
CA LEU A 143 -14.96 3.68 1.79
C LEU A 143 -16.02 2.87 2.53
N SER A 144 -15.64 1.91 3.37
CA SER A 144 -16.60 1.16 4.18
C SER A 144 -17.30 2.05 5.20
N ARG A 145 -18.61 1.85 5.41
CA ARG A 145 -19.40 2.69 6.32
C ARG A 145 -18.81 2.81 7.73
N PRO A 146 -18.31 1.74 8.38
CA PRO A 146 -17.69 1.86 9.70
C PRO A 146 -16.46 2.77 9.74
N ILE A 147 -15.67 2.83 8.66
CA ILE A 147 -14.52 3.75 8.56
C ILE A 147 -15.02 5.17 8.29
N LEU A 148 -15.91 5.37 7.34
CA LEU A 148 -16.47 6.68 7.02
C LEU A 148 -17.16 7.32 8.24
N ASP A 149 -18.03 6.57 8.91
CA ASP A 149 -18.79 7.06 10.06
C ASP A 149 -17.93 7.28 11.30
N GLY A 150 -16.88 6.49 11.47
CA GLY A 150 -15.96 6.60 12.60
C GLY A 150 -14.91 7.69 12.46
N PHE A 151 -14.35 7.87 11.28
CA PHE A 151 -13.09 8.58 11.08
C PHE A 151 -13.12 9.68 10.03
N MET A 152 -13.95 9.58 8.99
CA MET A 152 -14.03 10.59 7.93
C MET A 152 -15.17 11.57 8.22
N LYS A 153 -14.89 12.53 9.11
CA LYS A 153 -15.90 13.50 9.58
C LYS A 153 -15.57 14.91 9.07
N HIS A 154 -16.62 15.65 8.80
CA HIS A 154 -16.49 17.06 8.42
C HIS A 154 -15.83 17.84 9.57
N VAL A 155 -14.79 18.60 9.26
CA VAL A 155 -13.93 19.26 10.27
C VAL A 155 -14.68 20.25 11.18
N GLU A 156 -15.71 20.94 10.66
CA GLU A 156 -16.49 21.92 11.41
C GLU A 156 -17.71 21.29 12.11
N THR A 157 -18.42 20.39 11.40
CA THR A 157 -19.71 19.88 11.89
C THR A 157 -19.60 18.56 12.64
N GLY A 158 -18.50 17.82 12.47
CA GLY A 158 -18.31 16.48 13.02
C GLY A 158 -19.22 15.42 12.39
N GLN A 159 -20.00 15.75 11.37
CA GLN A 159 -20.88 14.81 10.69
C GLN A 159 -20.09 13.87 9.80
N PRO A 160 -20.49 12.60 9.70
CA PRO A 160 -19.86 11.66 8.77
C PRO A 160 -20.14 12.04 7.32
N MET A 161 -19.33 11.50 6.40
CA MET A 161 -19.51 11.72 4.97
C MET A 161 -20.91 11.22 4.54
N PRO A 162 -21.75 12.08 3.89
CA PRO A 162 -23.07 11.68 3.46
C PRO A 162 -23.02 10.63 2.35
N GLN A 163 -23.94 9.67 2.34
CA GLN A 163 -24.00 8.60 1.34
C GLN A 163 -23.98 9.14 -0.09
N SER A 164 -24.69 10.23 -0.35
CA SER A 164 -24.73 10.85 -1.69
C SER A 164 -23.36 11.33 -2.20
N LEU A 165 -22.39 11.58 -1.30
CA LEU A 165 -21.01 11.91 -1.68
C LEU A 165 -20.23 10.62 -1.93
N VAL A 166 -20.44 9.61 -1.11
CA VAL A 166 -19.83 8.27 -1.31
C VAL A 166 -20.24 7.71 -2.67
N ASP A 167 -21.55 7.74 -2.99
CA ASP A 167 -22.10 7.27 -4.29
C ASP A 167 -21.43 8.00 -5.48
N LYS A 168 -21.13 9.30 -5.33
CA LYS A 168 -20.43 10.08 -6.37
C LYS A 168 -18.97 9.67 -6.50
N ILE A 169 -18.29 9.40 -5.39
CA ILE A 169 -16.90 8.93 -5.38
C ILE A 169 -16.83 7.58 -6.10
N GLU A 170 -17.69 6.64 -5.72
CA GLU A 170 -17.76 5.32 -6.36
C GLU A 170 -18.08 5.43 -7.87
N ALA A 171 -19.07 6.23 -8.24
CA ALA A 171 -19.39 6.48 -9.65
C ALA A 171 -18.25 7.13 -10.43
N SER A 172 -17.44 7.98 -9.79
CA SER A 172 -16.27 8.61 -10.42
C SER A 172 -15.13 7.61 -10.69
N GLY A 173 -15.03 6.53 -9.92
CA GLY A 173 -14.00 5.51 -10.07
C GLY A 173 -14.05 4.76 -11.41
N THR A 174 -15.20 4.76 -12.08
CA THR A 174 -15.35 4.17 -13.43
C THR A 174 -15.11 5.16 -14.57
N PHE A 175 -15.00 6.46 -14.26
CA PHE A 175 -14.78 7.49 -15.27
C PHE A 175 -13.35 7.41 -15.82
N ASN A 176 -13.23 7.36 -17.14
CA ASN A 176 -11.95 7.21 -17.84
C ASN A 176 -11.13 5.96 -17.46
N GLN A 177 -11.75 4.91 -16.90
CA GLN A 177 -11.07 3.67 -16.53
C GLN A 177 -10.24 3.07 -17.67
N GLY A 178 -10.70 3.20 -18.92
CA GLY A 178 -9.92 2.75 -20.09
C GLY A 178 -8.58 3.50 -20.23
N TYR A 179 -8.56 4.79 -19.95
CA TYR A 179 -7.32 5.57 -19.94
C TYR A 179 -6.36 5.10 -18.84
N ASP A 180 -6.86 4.94 -17.62
CA ASP A 180 -6.04 4.52 -16.47
C ASP A 180 -5.47 3.12 -16.69
N THR A 181 -6.29 2.19 -17.18
CA THR A 181 -5.86 0.83 -17.52
C THR A 181 -4.78 0.82 -18.61
N VAL A 182 -4.97 1.56 -19.69
CA VAL A 182 -3.98 1.63 -20.80
C VAL A 182 -2.70 2.32 -20.32
N SER A 183 -2.80 3.36 -19.52
CA SER A 183 -1.65 4.06 -18.92
C SER A 183 -0.82 3.13 -18.04
N TYR A 184 -1.48 2.34 -17.19
CA TYR A 184 -0.81 1.32 -16.37
C TYR A 184 -0.20 0.20 -17.24
N LEU A 185 -0.98 -0.39 -18.14
CA LEU A 185 -0.53 -1.49 -19.01
C LEU A 185 0.65 -1.10 -19.88
N SER A 186 0.72 0.15 -20.35
CA SER A 186 1.88 0.62 -21.10
C SER A 186 3.16 0.52 -20.28
N SER A 187 3.11 0.86 -19.00
CA SER A 187 4.24 0.74 -18.07
C SER A 187 4.65 -0.72 -17.86
N ALA A 188 3.69 -1.61 -17.60
CA ALA A 188 3.95 -3.03 -17.37
C ALA A 188 4.49 -3.74 -18.64
N LEU A 189 3.96 -3.40 -19.83
CA LEU A 189 4.40 -3.99 -21.09
C LEU A 189 5.77 -3.48 -21.54
N VAL A 190 6.07 -2.20 -21.31
CA VAL A 190 7.40 -1.64 -21.61
C VAL A 190 8.45 -2.17 -20.63
N ASP A 191 8.09 -2.38 -19.34
CA ASP A 191 8.93 -3.07 -18.37
C ASP A 191 9.32 -4.47 -18.87
N MET A 192 8.33 -5.27 -19.25
CA MET A 192 8.54 -6.61 -19.76
C MET A 192 9.38 -6.61 -21.05
N ASP A 193 9.09 -5.69 -21.97
CA ASP A 193 9.82 -5.54 -23.22
C ASP A 193 11.30 -5.18 -22.96
N LEU A 194 11.56 -4.27 -22.03
CA LEU A 194 12.93 -3.88 -21.67
C LEU A 194 13.73 -5.04 -21.07
N HIS A 195 13.14 -5.76 -20.12
CA HIS A 195 13.84 -6.80 -19.36
C HIS A 195 13.92 -8.16 -20.09
N THR A 196 13.26 -8.30 -21.22
CA THR A 196 13.41 -9.47 -22.11
C THR A 196 14.43 -9.25 -23.24
N GLN A 197 15.06 -8.06 -23.32
CA GLN A 197 16.11 -7.81 -24.32
C GLN A 197 17.37 -8.61 -24.01
N ALA A 198 17.93 -9.30 -25.01
CA ALA A 198 19.22 -9.98 -24.89
C ALA A 198 20.39 -9.00 -24.72
N VAL A 199 20.25 -7.78 -25.24
CA VAL A 199 21.22 -6.70 -25.12
C VAL A 199 20.47 -5.43 -24.70
N PRO A 200 20.86 -4.79 -23.61
CA PRO A 200 20.20 -3.56 -23.16
C PRO A 200 20.23 -2.46 -24.23
N PRO A 201 19.14 -1.71 -24.40
CA PRO A 201 19.11 -0.58 -25.32
C PRO A 201 20.06 0.53 -24.85
N THR A 202 20.76 1.18 -25.79
CA THR A 202 21.66 2.31 -25.50
C THR A 202 20.93 3.66 -25.58
N ASP A 203 19.88 3.76 -26.36
CA ASP A 203 18.99 4.94 -26.44
C ASP A 203 17.64 4.56 -25.83
N ILE A 204 17.48 4.92 -24.57
CA ILE A 204 16.30 4.59 -23.76
C ILE A 204 15.05 5.32 -24.27
N ASP A 205 15.18 6.57 -24.70
CA ASP A 205 14.06 7.33 -25.25
C ASP A 205 13.57 6.77 -26.60
N ALA A 206 14.48 6.33 -27.44
CA ALA A 206 14.12 5.68 -28.70
C ALA A 206 13.47 4.32 -28.45
N PHE A 207 13.97 3.55 -27.49
CA PHE A 207 13.39 2.27 -27.09
C PHE A 207 11.96 2.43 -26.58
N GLU A 208 11.73 3.36 -25.61
CA GLU A 208 10.40 3.66 -25.06
C GLU A 208 9.40 4.02 -26.17
N ARG A 209 9.78 4.97 -27.04
CA ARG A 209 8.92 5.36 -28.18
C ARG A 209 8.59 4.19 -29.11
N ALA A 210 9.59 3.35 -29.43
CA ALA A 210 9.38 2.20 -30.30
C ALA A 210 8.49 1.14 -29.67
N SER A 211 8.64 0.90 -28.36
CA SER A 211 7.81 -0.02 -27.58
C SER A 211 6.36 0.46 -27.54
N LEU A 212 6.12 1.71 -27.19
CA LEU A 212 4.77 2.32 -27.18
C LEU A 212 4.12 2.30 -28.58
N ALA A 213 4.89 2.55 -29.64
CA ALA A 213 4.38 2.48 -31.01
C ALA A 213 3.95 1.06 -31.41
N ARG A 214 4.69 0.03 -30.99
CA ARG A 214 4.29 -1.38 -31.20
C ARG A 214 3.01 -1.74 -30.46
N LEU A 215 2.80 -1.16 -29.29
CA LEU A 215 1.56 -1.34 -28.50
C LEU A 215 0.37 -0.56 -29.07
N GLY A 216 0.57 0.27 -30.08
CA GLY A 216 -0.47 1.10 -30.69
C GLY A 216 -0.90 2.27 -29.79
N MET A 217 -0.03 2.71 -28.88
CA MET A 217 -0.33 3.86 -28.01
C MET A 217 -0.53 5.13 -28.84
N PRO A 218 -1.58 5.93 -28.54
CA PRO A 218 -1.72 7.26 -29.13
C PRO A 218 -0.47 8.11 -28.83
N ARG A 219 0.02 8.82 -29.82
CA ARG A 219 1.24 9.65 -29.68
C ARG A 219 1.11 10.78 -28.66
N GLU A 220 -0.11 11.17 -28.34
CA GLU A 220 -0.46 12.18 -27.35
C GLU A 220 -0.34 11.67 -25.91
N ILE A 221 -0.24 10.34 -25.72
CA ILE A 221 -0.11 9.69 -24.42
C ILE A 221 1.31 9.18 -24.26
N VAL A 222 1.99 9.66 -23.22
CA VAL A 222 3.32 9.17 -22.81
C VAL A 222 3.17 8.15 -21.69
N MET A 223 4.22 7.39 -21.41
CA MET A 223 4.25 6.53 -20.22
C MET A 223 4.00 7.33 -18.97
N ARG A 224 3.18 6.78 -18.08
CA ARG A 224 2.93 7.32 -16.73
C ARG A 224 4.25 7.55 -15.96
N HIS A 225 5.17 6.60 -16.07
CA HIS A 225 6.53 6.68 -15.54
C HIS A 225 7.51 6.49 -16.70
N ARG A 226 8.15 7.56 -17.18
CA ARG A 226 9.21 7.48 -18.18
C ARG A 226 10.33 6.60 -17.65
N LEU A 227 10.90 5.72 -18.50
CA LEU A 227 11.93 4.76 -18.09
C LEU A 227 13.06 5.37 -17.26
N PRO A 228 13.63 6.57 -17.59
CA PRO A 228 14.68 7.18 -16.78
C PRO A 228 14.28 7.60 -15.37
N GLN A 229 12.96 7.64 -15.08
CA GLN A 229 12.39 8.08 -13.79
C GLN A 229 11.61 6.97 -13.10
N PHE A 230 11.59 5.76 -13.66
CA PHE A 230 10.76 4.67 -13.18
C PHE A 230 11.41 3.96 -11.98
N ASN A 231 11.30 4.56 -10.81
CA ASN A 231 11.93 4.10 -9.58
C ASN A 231 11.59 2.66 -9.21
N HIS A 232 10.36 2.20 -9.45
CA HIS A 232 9.96 0.80 -9.20
C HIS A 232 10.87 -0.20 -9.88
N LEU A 233 11.32 0.10 -11.13
CA LEU A 233 12.15 -0.81 -11.93
C LEU A 233 13.64 -0.70 -11.61
N PHE A 234 14.11 0.46 -11.13
CA PHE A 234 15.55 0.76 -11.10
C PHE A 234 16.12 1.11 -9.72
N THR A 235 15.28 1.25 -8.68
CA THR A 235 15.76 1.40 -7.30
C THR A 235 16.29 0.07 -6.75
N SER A 236 15.70 -1.04 -7.20
CA SER A 236 16.12 -2.42 -6.93
C SER A 236 15.63 -3.30 -8.09
N ASP A 237 15.96 -4.58 -8.09
CA ASP A 237 15.47 -5.57 -9.07
C ASP A 237 14.07 -6.10 -8.73
N ALA A 238 13.45 -5.61 -7.66
CA ALA A 238 12.20 -6.15 -7.11
C ALA A 238 11.03 -6.15 -8.12
N TYR A 239 10.93 -5.14 -8.99
CA TYR A 239 9.89 -5.04 -10.02
C TYR A 239 10.42 -5.15 -11.45
N SER A 240 11.68 -5.53 -11.66
CA SER A 240 12.23 -5.77 -13.00
C SER A 240 11.50 -6.93 -13.67
N ALA A 241 10.87 -6.69 -14.81
CA ALA A 241 9.91 -7.59 -15.47
C ALA A 241 8.74 -8.02 -14.55
N GLY A 242 8.43 -7.23 -13.54
CA GLY A 242 7.47 -7.56 -12.49
C GLY A 242 6.42 -6.49 -12.23
N TYR A 243 6.39 -5.39 -12.98
CA TYR A 243 5.41 -4.32 -12.75
C TYR A 243 3.96 -4.75 -13.05
N TYR A 244 3.77 -5.84 -13.79
CA TYR A 244 2.46 -6.45 -14.02
C TYR A 244 1.79 -6.96 -12.73
N SER A 245 2.55 -7.10 -11.65
CA SER A 245 2.10 -7.65 -10.36
C SER A 245 0.88 -6.91 -9.77
N TYR A 246 0.77 -5.61 -9.99
CA TYR A 246 -0.37 -4.82 -9.53
C TYR A 246 -1.69 -5.31 -10.14
N LEU A 247 -1.75 -5.46 -11.46
CA LEU A 247 -2.95 -5.96 -12.13
C LEU A 247 -3.22 -7.44 -11.81
N TRP A 248 -2.17 -8.23 -11.67
CA TRP A 248 -2.30 -9.65 -11.31
C TRP A 248 -2.89 -9.81 -9.90
N SER A 249 -2.39 -9.02 -8.95
CA SER A 249 -2.89 -9.00 -7.58
C SER A 249 -4.32 -8.46 -7.48
N GLU A 250 -4.68 -7.46 -8.30
CA GLU A 250 -6.02 -6.87 -8.35
C GLU A 250 -7.11 -7.89 -8.69
N VAL A 251 -6.80 -8.91 -9.50
CA VAL A 251 -7.77 -9.99 -9.79
C VAL A 251 -8.14 -10.75 -8.52
N MET A 252 -7.16 -11.07 -7.67
CA MET A 252 -7.39 -11.76 -6.40
C MET A 252 -8.01 -10.85 -5.35
N ASP A 253 -7.61 -9.60 -5.34
CA ASP A 253 -8.16 -8.55 -4.50
C ASP A 253 -9.66 -8.39 -4.73
N ALA A 254 -10.09 -8.20 -5.98
CA ALA A 254 -11.50 -8.04 -6.35
C ALA A 254 -12.35 -9.26 -5.94
N ASP A 255 -11.84 -10.47 -6.14
CA ASP A 255 -12.52 -11.71 -5.73
C ASP A 255 -12.64 -11.82 -4.21
N THR A 256 -11.58 -11.46 -3.48
CA THR A 256 -11.58 -11.44 -2.01
C THR A 256 -12.55 -10.40 -1.46
N TRP A 257 -12.56 -9.19 -2.02
CA TRP A 257 -13.50 -8.15 -1.59
C TRP A 257 -14.95 -8.57 -1.81
N ALA A 258 -15.26 -9.13 -2.98
CA ALA A 258 -16.60 -9.67 -3.25
C ALA A 258 -17.02 -10.72 -2.21
N TYR A 259 -16.11 -11.58 -1.77
CA TYR A 259 -16.39 -12.57 -0.71
C TYR A 259 -16.73 -11.92 0.64
N PHE A 260 -16.03 -10.83 1.00
CA PHE A 260 -16.38 -10.05 2.20
C PHE A 260 -17.78 -9.41 2.07
N GLU A 261 -18.11 -8.82 0.92
CA GLU A 261 -19.44 -8.21 0.68
C GLU A 261 -20.56 -9.25 0.71
N GLU A 262 -20.38 -10.40 0.07
CA GLU A 262 -21.34 -11.52 0.06
C GLU A 262 -21.61 -12.08 1.47
N SER A 263 -20.66 -11.98 2.40
CA SER A 263 -20.85 -12.39 3.79
C SER A 263 -21.83 -11.49 4.55
N GLY A 264 -22.09 -10.28 4.06
CA GLY A 264 -22.91 -9.26 4.70
C GLY A 264 -22.23 -8.50 5.84
N ASP A 265 -20.98 -8.82 6.18
CA ASP A 265 -20.14 -8.07 7.13
C ASP A 265 -18.69 -8.01 6.65
N VAL A 266 -18.31 -6.88 6.09
CA VAL A 266 -16.94 -6.64 5.61
C VAL A 266 -15.89 -6.60 6.74
N PHE A 267 -16.31 -6.66 7.99
CA PHE A 267 -15.43 -6.80 9.16
C PHE A 267 -15.50 -8.17 9.83
N ASN A 268 -15.98 -9.18 9.10
CA ASN A 268 -16.07 -10.54 9.61
C ASN A 268 -14.66 -11.17 9.81
N PRO A 269 -14.21 -11.37 11.07
CA PRO A 269 -12.86 -11.88 11.33
C PRO A 269 -12.67 -13.36 10.96
N ALA A 270 -13.75 -14.08 10.63
CA ALA A 270 -13.65 -15.46 10.18
C ALA A 270 -13.29 -15.59 8.69
N ILE A 271 -13.32 -14.45 7.95
CA ILE A 271 -12.91 -14.37 6.54
C ILE A 271 -11.48 -13.84 6.42
N ALA A 272 -11.08 -12.95 7.34
CA ALA A 272 -9.80 -12.24 7.33
C ALA A 272 -8.56 -13.15 7.53
#